data_1a4ba7473d2a61f178528bf75df90f42
#
_entry.id   1a4ba7473d2a61f178528bf75df90f42
#
_cell.length_a   1.000
_cell.length_b   1.000
_cell.length_c   1.000
_cell.angle_alpha   90.00
_cell.angle_beta   90.00
_cell.angle_gamma   90.00
#
_symmetry.space_group_name_H-M   'P 1'
#
loop_
_entity.id
_entity.type
_entity.pdbx_description
1 polymer ?
#
loop_
_entity_poly.entity_id
_entity_poly.type
_entity_poly.pdbx_seq_one_letter_code
_entity_poly.pdbx_strand_id
1 'polypeptide(L)'
;MKNKIFFLIVLLSVYSCSTISEKVTEIAEKENKYLSGFLQKPSSSLVNNFGTPTQIISENDQTIHVYEVKGKLFNCQRKFTIDNKNIVTGFVSTCWD
;
A
#
# COMPACT_ATOMS: atom_id res chain seq x y z
N MET A 1 -7.22 8.19 45.88
CA MET A 1 -7.62 9.31 45.00
C MET A 1 -6.60 9.62 43.91
N LYS A 2 -5.31 9.71 44.27
CA LYS A 2 -4.27 9.97 43.25
C LYS A 2 -4.18 8.91 42.16
N ASN A 3 -4.41 7.66 42.52
CA ASN A 3 -4.37 6.54 41.55
C ASN A 3 -5.44 6.61 40.47
N LYS A 4 -6.63 7.10 40.81
CA LYS A 4 -7.72 7.25 39.84
C LYS A 4 -7.45 8.34 38.81
N ILE A 5 -6.86 9.45 39.22
CA ILE A 5 -6.53 10.57 38.34
C ILE A 5 -5.43 10.15 37.38
N PHE A 6 -4.41 9.44 37.87
CA PHE A 6 -3.33 8.94 37.04
C PHE A 6 -3.83 7.96 35.97
N PHE A 7 -4.76 7.08 36.36
CA PHE A 7 -5.36 6.11 35.45
C PHE A 7 -6.15 6.79 34.34
N LEU A 8 -6.89 7.86 34.65
CA LEU A 8 -7.64 8.64 33.67
C LEU A 8 -6.73 9.31 32.62
N ILE A 9 -5.60 9.86 33.06
CA ILE A 9 -4.63 10.50 32.16
C ILE A 9 -4.03 9.48 31.19
N VAL A 10 -3.71 8.28 31.67
CA VAL A 10 -3.16 7.22 30.82
C VAL A 10 -4.19 6.78 29.77
N LEU A 11 -5.46 6.65 30.14
CA LEU A 11 -6.53 6.30 29.22
C LEU A 11 -6.70 7.34 28.11
N LEU A 12 -6.62 8.62 28.44
CA LEU A 12 -6.73 9.69 27.44
C LEU A 12 -5.57 9.64 26.44
N SER A 13 -4.36 9.33 26.89
CA SER A 13 -3.20 9.19 26.02
C SER A 13 -3.38 8.06 25.01
N VAL A 14 -3.95 6.94 25.43
CA VAL A 14 -4.21 5.80 24.56
C VAL A 14 -5.24 6.17 23.49
N TYR A 15 -6.27 6.92 23.83
CA TYR A 15 -7.27 7.37 22.85
C TYR A 15 -6.67 8.23 21.75
N SER A 16 -5.77 9.13 22.08
CA SER A 16 -5.11 9.99 21.09
C SER A 16 -4.31 9.18 20.09
N CYS A 17 -3.57 8.18 20.55
CA CYS A 17 -2.79 7.31 19.68
C CYS A 17 -3.69 6.49 18.75
N SER A 18 -4.81 5.99 19.25
CA SER A 18 -5.77 5.21 18.44
C SER A 18 -6.32 6.02 17.27
N THR A 19 -6.65 7.29 17.50
CA THR A 19 -7.21 8.16 16.46
C THR A 19 -6.22 8.37 15.31
N ILE A 20 -4.94 8.59 15.60
CA ILE A 20 -3.91 8.76 14.58
C ILE A 20 -3.72 7.48 13.78
N SER A 21 -3.69 6.34 14.45
CA SER A 21 -3.56 5.03 13.81
C SER A 21 -4.71 4.73 12.85
N GLU A 22 -5.93 5.10 13.21
CA GLU A 22 -7.11 4.89 12.37
C GLU A 22 -7.00 5.64 11.04
N LYS A 23 -6.54 6.88 11.04
CA LYS A 23 -6.39 7.67 9.81
C LYS A 23 -5.36 7.06 8.87
N VAL A 24 -4.22 6.63 9.37
CA VAL A 24 -3.17 6.01 8.56
C VAL A 24 -3.68 4.69 7.97
N THR A 25 -4.37 3.88 8.77
CA THR A 25 -4.95 2.62 8.32
C THR A 25 -5.99 2.84 7.22
N GLU A 26 -6.82 3.86 7.34
CA GLU A 26 -7.84 4.18 6.35
C GLU A 26 -7.24 4.53 4.99
N ILE A 27 -6.17 5.33 4.97
CA ILE A 27 -5.48 5.69 3.72
C ILE A 27 -4.85 4.46 3.07
N ALA A 28 -4.20 3.62 3.87
CA ALA A 28 -3.59 2.39 3.38
C ALA A 28 -4.63 1.41 2.83
N GLU A 29 -5.78 1.32 3.48
CA GLU A 29 -6.89 0.45 3.02
C GLU A 29 -7.43 0.90 1.67
N LYS A 30 -7.58 2.20 1.45
CA LYS A 30 -8.05 2.74 0.17
C LYS A 30 -7.09 2.40 -0.95
N GLU A 31 -5.80 2.56 -0.74
CA GLU A 31 -4.76 2.20 -1.71
C GLU A 31 -4.80 0.70 -2.02
N ASN A 32 -4.83 -0.12 -0.98
CA ASN A 32 -4.86 -1.57 -1.14
C ASN A 32 -6.14 -2.04 -1.84
N LYS A 33 -7.27 -1.44 -1.53
CA LYS A 33 -8.54 -1.77 -2.18
C LYS A 33 -8.50 -1.43 -3.67
N TYR A 34 -7.94 -0.28 -4.02
CA TYR A 34 -7.79 0.12 -5.42
C TYR A 34 -6.90 -0.86 -6.18
N LEU A 35 -5.74 -1.19 -5.62
CA LEU A 35 -4.79 -2.08 -6.28
C LEU A 35 -5.27 -3.53 -6.31
N SER A 36 -6.07 -3.95 -5.34
CA SER A 36 -6.62 -5.31 -5.32
C SER A 36 -7.53 -5.58 -6.51
N GLY A 37 -8.08 -4.53 -7.12
CA GLY A 37 -8.89 -4.66 -8.32
C GLY A 37 -8.12 -5.18 -9.52
N PHE A 38 -6.78 -5.12 -9.50
CA PHE A 38 -5.95 -5.65 -10.58
C PHE A 38 -5.55 -7.11 -10.38
N LEU A 39 -5.82 -7.67 -9.21
CA LEU A 39 -5.51 -9.08 -8.95
C LEU A 39 -6.32 -9.98 -9.88
N GLN A 40 -5.68 -11.04 -10.38
CA GLN A 40 -6.25 -12.02 -11.30
C GLN A 40 -6.57 -11.44 -12.68
N LYS A 41 -6.09 -10.22 -12.98
CA LYS A 41 -6.24 -9.62 -14.30
C LYS A 41 -4.93 -9.73 -15.09
N PRO A 42 -4.98 -9.64 -16.42
CA PRO A 42 -3.74 -9.67 -17.21
C PRO A 42 -2.88 -8.45 -16.96
N SER A 43 -1.57 -8.60 -17.15
CA SER A 43 -0.61 -7.51 -16.96
C SER A 43 -0.88 -6.31 -17.87
N SER A 44 -1.55 -6.51 -18.99
CA SER A 44 -1.95 -5.42 -19.88
C SER A 44 -2.86 -4.40 -19.20
N SER A 45 -3.63 -4.83 -18.20
CA SER A 45 -4.48 -3.91 -17.44
C SER A 45 -3.66 -2.90 -16.63
N LEU A 46 -2.46 -3.29 -16.19
CA LEU A 46 -1.54 -2.39 -15.50
C LEU A 46 -1.00 -1.33 -16.47
N VAL A 47 -0.59 -1.76 -17.65
CA VAL A 47 -0.06 -0.85 -18.67
C VAL A 47 -1.14 0.13 -19.13
N ASN A 48 -2.38 -0.33 -19.27
CA ASN A 48 -3.49 0.52 -19.65
C ASN A 48 -3.81 1.58 -18.60
N ASN A 49 -3.61 1.27 -17.32
CA ASN A 49 -3.92 2.19 -16.21
C ASN A 49 -2.74 3.06 -15.80
N PHE A 50 -1.55 2.48 -15.73
CA PHE A 50 -0.36 3.15 -15.16
C PHE A 50 0.69 3.47 -16.21
N GLY A 51 0.56 2.97 -17.43
CA GLY A 51 1.55 3.13 -18.46
C GLY A 51 2.66 2.11 -18.38
N THR A 52 3.81 2.45 -18.97
CA THR A 52 4.97 1.58 -18.96
C THR A 52 5.62 1.55 -17.58
N PRO A 53 5.96 0.36 -17.04
CA PRO A 53 6.64 0.29 -15.75
C PRO A 53 7.97 1.01 -15.77
N THR A 54 8.35 1.58 -14.63
CA THR A 54 9.66 2.21 -14.47
C THR A 54 10.76 1.16 -14.56
N GLN A 55 10.50 -0.05 -14.06
CA GLN A 55 11.45 -1.15 -14.06
C GLN A 55 10.69 -2.47 -14.11
N ILE A 56 11.27 -3.46 -14.80
CA ILE A 56 10.75 -4.82 -14.83
C ILE A 56 11.83 -5.73 -14.30
N ILE A 57 11.51 -6.50 -13.26
CA ILE A 57 12.42 -7.45 -12.62
C ILE A 57 11.91 -8.85 -12.89
N SER A 58 12.79 -9.73 -13.40
CA SER A 58 12.48 -11.15 -13.59
C SER A 58 13.15 -11.95 -12.49
N GLU A 59 12.37 -12.75 -11.77
CA GLU A 59 12.85 -13.50 -10.61
C GLU A 59 12.02 -14.76 -10.41
N ASN A 60 12.69 -15.93 -10.36
CA ASN A 60 12.05 -17.23 -10.08
C ASN A 60 10.76 -17.49 -10.87
N ASP A 61 10.83 -17.37 -12.19
CA ASP A 61 9.69 -17.54 -13.11
C ASP A 61 8.56 -16.53 -12.91
N GLN A 62 8.80 -15.49 -12.11
CA GLN A 62 7.86 -14.40 -11.92
C GLN A 62 8.44 -13.11 -12.47
N THR A 63 7.57 -12.21 -12.86
CA THR A 63 7.94 -10.87 -13.30
C THR A 63 7.36 -9.86 -12.33
N ILE A 64 8.17 -8.86 -11.95
CA ILE A 64 7.71 -7.80 -11.06
C ILE A 64 7.76 -6.50 -11.86
N HIS A 65 6.58 -5.87 -12.02
CA HIS A 65 6.47 -4.55 -12.63
C HIS A 65 6.55 -3.51 -11.51
N VAL A 66 7.53 -2.62 -11.62
CA VAL A 66 7.77 -1.57 -10.62
C VAL A 66 7.35 -0.23 -11.23
N TYR A 67 6.44 0.45 -10.55
CA TYR A 67 6.01 1.80 -10.92
C TYR A 67 6.44 2.75 -9.82
N GLU A 68 7.37 3.64 -10.16
CA GLU A 68 7.81 4.67 -9.24
C GLU A 68 6.96 5.92 -9.44
N VAL A 69 6.36 6.41 -8.35
CA VAL A 69 5.53 7.60 -8.36
C VAL A 69 6.27 8.70 -7.62
N LYS A 70 6.52 9.80 -8.32
CA LYS A 70 7.22 10.95 -7.73
C LYS A 70 6.21 11.83 -7.02
N GLY A 71 6.40 11.99 -5.72
CA GLY A 71 5.61 12.89 -4.89
C GLY A 71 6.35 14.18 -4.59
N LYS A 72 5.66 15.11 -3.93
CA LYS A 72 6.25 16.39 -3.54
C LYS A 72 7.28 16.23 -2.42
N LEU A 73 7.02 15.33 -1.47
CA LEU A 73 7.88 15.08 -0.31
C LEU A 73 8.63 13.77 -0.42
N PHE A 74 7.96 12.73 -0.87
CA PHE A 74 8.54 11.40 -0.99
C PHE A 74 8.19 10.79 -2.34
N ASN A 75 9.09 9.94 -2.82
CA ASN A 75 8.77 9.03 -3.91
C ASN A 75 8.20 7.75 -3.31
N CYS A 76 7.18 7.21 -3.94
CA CYS A 76 6.62 5.93 -3.53
C CYS A 76 6.67 4.95 -4.67
N GLN A 77 6.45 3.67 -4.39
CA GLN A 77 6.51 2.62 -5.39
C GLN A 77 5.29 1.72 -5.29
N ARG A 78 4.81 1.29 -6.45
CA ARG A 78 3.82 0.22 -6.60
C ARG A 78 4.49 -0.92 -7.34
N LYS A 79 4.51 -2.09 -6.72
CA LYS A 79 5.10 -3.29 -7.32
C LYS A 79 4.02 -4.33 -7.50
N PHE A 80 3.95 -4.89 -8.71
CA PHE A 80 2.97 -5.93 -9.04
C PHE A 80 3.72 -7.19 -9.43
N THR A 81 3.36 -8.30 -8.79
CA THR A 81 3.90 -9.61 -9.14
C THR A 81 3.04 -10.22 -10.23
N ILE A 82 3.68 -10.69 -11.29
CA ILE A 82 3.01 -11.25 -12.45
C ILE A 82 3.56 -12.66 -12.69
N ASP A 83 2.66 -13.64 -12.85
CA ASP A 83 3.04 -15.01 -13.05
C ASP A 83 3.45 -15.28 -14.50
N ASN A 84 3.81 -16.54 -14.80
CA ASN A 84 4.24 -16.93 -16.13
C ASN A 84 3.13 -16.93 -17.19
N LYS A 85 1.89 -16.73 -16.75
CA LYS A 85 0.73 -16.59 -17.64
C LYS A 85 0.36 -15.13 -17.87
N ASN A 86 1.18 -14.19 -17.41
CA ASN A 86 0.95 -12.75 -17.48
C ASN A 86 -0.26 -12.29 -16.68
N ILE A 87 -0.54 -12.94 -15.56
CA ILE A 87 -1.64 -12.60 -14.66
C ILE A 87 -1.08 -12.00 -13.38
N VAL A 88 -1.68 -10.91 -12.90
CA VAL A 88 -1.28 -10.24 -11.68
C VAL A 88 -1.70 -11.10 -10.48
N THR A 89 -0.73 -11.53 -9.68
CA THR A 89 -0.97 -12.40 -8.53
C THR A 89 -0.77 -11.71 -7.19
N GLY A 90 -0.10 -10.56 -7.17
CA GLY A 90 0.13 -9.84 -5.93
C GLY A 90 0.58 -8.42 -6.17
N PHE A 91 0.59 -7.64 -5.12
CA PHE A 91 1.07 -6.26 -5.18
C PHE A 91 1.59 -5.81 -3.82
N VAL A 92 2.48 -4.83 -3.85
CA VAL A 92 2.95 -4.09 -2.67
C VAL A 92 2.99 -2.62 -3.04
N SER A 93 2.49 -1.75 -2.17
CA SER A 93 2.49 -0.32 -2.44
C SER A 93 2.95 0.46 -1.21
N THR A 94 3.76 1.49 -1.45
CA THR A 94 4.10 2.48 -0.43
C THR A 94 3.43 3.83 -0.73
N CYS A 95 2.50 3.85 -1.68
CA CYS A 95 1.81 5.07 -2.14
C CYS A 95 0.49 5.29 -1.41
N TRP A 96 0.54 5.36 -0.06
CA TRP A 96 -0.66 5.51 0.75
C TRP A 96 -0.64 6.75 1.63
N ASP A 97 -0.01 7.79 1.18
CA ASP A 97 -0.01 9.10 1.85
C ASP A 97 -0.74 10.17 1.02
#